data_71e8a6ea23cd273da4bbe94c66aa24d1
#
_entry.id   71e8a6ea23cd273da4bbe94c66aa24d1
#
_cell.length_a   1.000
_cell.length_b   1.000
_cell.length_c   1.000
_cell.angle_alpha   90.00
_cell.angle_beta   90.00
_cell.angle_gamma   90.00
#
_symmetry.space_group_name_H-M   'P 1'
#
loop_
_entity.id
_entity.type
_entity.pdbx_description
1 polymer ?
#
loop_
_entity_poly.entity_id
_entity_poly.type
_entity_poly.pdbx_seq_one_letter_code
_entity_poly.pdbx_strand_id
1 'polypeptide(L)'
;MKTPVLETERLFLTPLYEADANGVFGWSGDEEVSRFMRYARHRDIEETRKWLKEEEALQERDTSYNFGFRLRQTKELVGSGGLMFNQEQGVWELGYNLRRDCWNCGYATEAVGAVLSFAEHTLHIHRIIADHAKENPASGRVLEKNGFVYVKDGSYKKWDGSRTFESREYLWKSQDQEKDPAARNEVERYYDEEYEEWDRLAWHKTEFEVTKRYMREFISEGTQKILDIGGGPGRYAIFLTQQGHEVTLLDLSGKNIRQALEKAEEAGVKLDSCIHGDALRLSEYLYKEEQFDVVLLMGPLYHLLRREDREKALWEALRVLKPGGLIFASFISDYAPIQDFASGLYDFGDADRLLSYLEDGRNRKEEGDFTTAYFTSKKEAEELMAQAGLTQLVFAGVENILCGRENILHGLSEELQEKWMDLAFRLSCDQNLIGMNEHFLYIGRKPVADRGW
;
A
#
# COMPACT_ATOMS: atom_id res chain seq x y z
N MET A 1 -0.86 10.36 15.03
CA MET A 1 0.19 10.27 16.11
C MET A 1 0.73 11.67 16.35
N LYS A 2 0.94 12.09 17.62
CA LYS A 2 1.57 13.41 17.90
C LYS A 2 3.01 13.44 17.41
N THR A 3 3.46 14.60 16.93
CA THR A 3 4.85 14.83 16.52
C THR A 3 5.80 14.47 17.69
N PRO A 4 6.67 13.47 17.56
CA PRO A 4 7.56 13.04 18.63
C PRO A 4 8.77 13.97 18.80
N VAL A 5 9.62 13.67 19.77
CA VAL A 5 10.96 14.26 19.85
C VAL A 5 11.95 13.32 19.17
N LEU A 6 12.75 13.85 18.21
CA LEU A 6 13.83 13.12 17.58
C LEU A 6 15.18 13.66 18.07
N GLU A 7 16.15 12.76 18.23
CA GLU A 7 17.48 13.11 18.70
C GLU A 7 18.54 12.77 17.65
N THR A 8 19.47 13.70 17.45
CA THR A 8 20.64 13.51 16.59
C THR A 8 21.93 13.80 17.37
N GLU A 9 23.06 13.77 16.72
CA GLU A 9 24.35 14.09 17.36
C GLU A 9 24.36 15.51 17.96
N ARG A 10 23.86 16.50 17.22
CA ARG A 10 23.95 17.93 17.58
C ARG A 10 22.61 18.60 17.81
N LEU A 11 21.48 17.95 17.45
CA LEU A 11 20.14 18.56 17.50
C LEU A 11 19.16 17.72 18.32
N PHE A 12 18.16 18.43 18.89
CA PHE A 12 16.85 17.90 19.22
C PHE A 12 15.84 18.47 18.22
N LEU A 13 15.05 17.62 17.60
CA LEU A 13 13.92 18.01 16.79
C LEU A 13 12.68 17.84 17.66
N THR A 14 12.01 18.93 17.98
CA THR A 14 10.87 18.95 18.93
C THR A 14 9.66 19.57 18.26
N PRO A 15 8.42 19.22 18.67
CA PRO A 15 7.26 19.97 18.25
C PRO A 15 7.44 21.47 18.53
N LEU A 16 6.86 22.31 17.68
CA LEU A 16 6.83 23.77 17.86
C LEU A 16 5.56 24.19 18.59
N TYR A 17 5.70 25.16 19.49
CA TYR A 17 4.59 25.70 20.28
C TYR A 17 4.57 27.24 20.22
N GLU A 18 3.46 27.87 20.60
CA GLU A 18 3.33 29.33 20.67
C GLU A 18 4.48 29.98 21.49
N ALA A 19 4.93 29.29 22.53
CA ALA A 19 6.05 29.75 23.36
C ALA A 19 7.37 29.93 22.60
N ASP A 20 7.51 29.30 21.43
CA ASP A 20 8.72 29.37 20.60
C ASP A 20 8.74 30.59 19.68
N ALA A 21 7.73 31.46 19.73
CA ALA A 21 7.56 32.56 18.78
C ALA A 21 8.80 33.45 18.65
N ASN A 22 9.50 33.75 19.76
CA ASN A 22 10.71 34.59 19.71
C ASN A 22 11.84 33.91 18.90
N GLY A 23 12.03 32.59 19.06
CA GLY A 23 13.04 31.83 18.33
C GLY A 23 12.65 31.73 16.85
N VAL A 24 11.41 31.38 16.55
CA VAL A 24 10.88 31.25 15.20
C VAL A 24 10.93 32.60 14.44
N PHE A 25 10.62 33.70 15.08
CA PHE A 25 10.70 35.02 14.46
C PHE A 25 12.11 35.37 14.00
N GLY A 26 13.15 34.79 14.62
CA GLY A 26 14.56 34.95 14.21
C GLY A 26 14.85 34.53 12.78
N TRP A 27 14.02 33.67 12.18
CA TRP A 27 14.14 33.33 10.75
C TRP A 27 12.91 33.70 9.94
N SER A 28 11.69 33.58 10.49
CA SER A 28 10.47 33.94 9.76
C SER A 28 10.37 35.44 9.47
N GLY A 29 10.99 36.28 10.31
CA GLY A 29 11.13 37.72 10.13
C GLY A 29 12.38 38.12 9.30
N ASP A 30 13.30 37.21 8.98
CA ASP A 30 14.49 37.49 8.17
C ASP A 30 14.15 37.40 6.67
N GLU A 31 14.46 38.46 5.93
CA GLU A 31 14.15 38.59 4.50
C GLU A 31 14.92 37.57 3.65
N GLU A 32 16.18 37.32 3.99
CA GLU A 32 17.02 36.36 3.23
C GLU A 32 16.57 34.91 3.47
N VAL A 33 16.15 34.55 4.69
CA VAL A 33 15.63 33.22 4.99
C VAL A 33 14.27 33.00 4.34
N SER A 34 13.36 33.95 4.45
CA SER A 34 12.01 33.85 3.90
C SER A 34 11.95 34.03 2.38
N ARG A 35 13.05 34.46 1.74
CA ARG A 35 13.10 34.78 0.31
C ARG A 35 12.55 33.65 -0.56
N PHE A 36 12.99 32.41 -0.31
CA PHE A 36 12.63 31.22 -1.11
C PHE A 36 11.56 30.34 -0.46
N MET A 37 11.03 30.76 0.69
CA MET A 37 9.98 30.01 1.36
C MET A 37 8.62 30.23 0.72
N ARG A 38 7.72 29.25 0.83
CA ARG A 38 6.34 29.39 0.34
C ARG A 38 5.53 30.39 1.14
N TYR A 39 5.83 30.56 2.45
CA TYR A 39 5.23 31.61 3.27
C TYR A 39 5.84 32.99 3.00
N ALA A 40 5.09 34.06 3.24
CA ALA A 40 5.61 35.41 3.21
C ALA A 40 6.40 35.71 4.50
N ARG A 41 7.40 36.60 4.41
CA ARG A 41 8.11 37.09 5.58
C ARG A 41 7.13 37.62 6.63
N HIS A 42 7.26 37.19 7.87
CA HIS A 42 6.46 37.72 8.99
C HIS A 42 6.90 39.14 9.31
N ARG A 43 5.95 40.07 9.44
CA ARG A 43 6.20 41.49 9.65
C ARG A 43 6.48 41.80 11.11
N ASP A 44 5.86 41.02 12.00
CA ASP A 44 5.98 41.12 13.43
C ASP A 44 5.84 39.76 14.11
N ILE A 45 6.05 39.73 15.42
CA ILE A 45 6.01 38.50 16.21
C ILE A 45 4.58 37.94 16.36
N GLU A 46 3.55 38.77 16.21
CA GLU A 46 2.17 38.32 16.35
C GLU A 46 1.75 37.48 15.12
N GLU A 47 2.24 37.79 13.93
CA GLU A 47 2.08 36.91 12.77
C GLU A 47 2.73 35.53 13.03
N THR A 48 3.91 35.51 13.66
CA THR A 48 4.58 34.24 14.05
C THR A 48 3.79 33.46 15.11
N ARG A 49 3.22 34.14 16.10
CA ARG A 49 2.36 33.51 17.12
C ARG A 49 1.11 32.89 16.49
N LYS A 50 0.47 33.62 15.57
CA LYS A 50 -0.70 33.13 14.87
C LYS A 50 -0.39 31.86 14.09
N TRP A 51 0.71 31.88 13.33
CA TRP A 51 1.16 30.71 12.58
C TRP A 51 1.45 29.51 13.49
N LEU A 52 2.13 29.70 14.63
CA LEU A 52 2.42 28.64 15.59
C LEU A 52 1.16 28.03 16.20
N LYS A 53 0.11 28.81 16.45
CA LYS A 53 -1.19 28.28 16.90
C LYS A 53 -1.85 27.39 15.84
N GLU A 54 -1.72 27.76 14.57
CA GLU A 54 -2.22 26.95 13.45
C GLU A 54 -1.42 25.63 13.36
N GLU A 55 -0.09 25.67 13.51
CA GLU A 55 0.79 24.50 13.56
C GLU A 55 0.47 23.58 14.74
N GLU A 56 0.25 24.12 15.95
CA GLU A 56 -0.17 23.33 17.11
C GLU A 56 -1.48 22.55 16.84
N ALA A 57 -2.43 23.17 16.15
CA ALA A 57 -3.70 22.52 15.78
C ALA A 57 -3.50 21.40 14.73
N LEU A 58 -2.44 21.50 13.89
CA LEU A 58 -2.12 20.47 12.91
C LEU A 58 -1.39 19.27 13.53
N GLN A 59 -0.73 19.41 14.69
CA GLN A 59 -0.04 18.29 15.36
C GLN A 59 -0.98 17.16 15.82
N GLU A 60 -2.27 17.41 15.90
CA GLU A 60 -3.30 16.39 16.16
C GLU A 60 -3.69 15.59 14.91
N ARG A 61 -3.20 15.99 13.73
CA ARG A 61 -3.53 15.38 12.45
C ARG A 61 -2.35 14.57 11.92
N ASP A 62 -2.60 13.37 11.43
CA ASP A 62 -1.58 12.50 10.80
C ASP A 62 -1.19 12.95 9.36
N THR A 63 -1.31 14.24 9.07
CA THR A 63 -1.01 14.85 7.77
C THR A 63 0.11 15.90 7.84
N SER A 64 0.65 16.17 9.03
CA SER A 64 1.74 17.13 9.23
C SER A 64 2.60 16.76 10.44
N TYR A 65 3.91 16.72 10.24
CA TYR A 65 4.93 16.49 11.28
C TYR A 65 6.01 17.56 11.15
N ASN A 66 5.82 18.68 11.82
CA ASN A 66 6.74 19.83 11.77
C ASN A 66 7.53 19.95 13.06
N PHE A 67 8.85 20.09 12.95
CA PHE A 67 9.80 20.09 14.06
C PHE A 67 10.56 21.41 14.13
N GLY A 68 10.76 21.92 15.34
CA GLY A 68 11.77 22.94 15.63
C GLY A 68 13.13 22.28 15.89
N PHE A 69 14.16 22.77 15.23
CA PHE A 69 15.54 22.27 15.38
C PHE A 69 16.25 23.02 16.50
N ARG A 70 16.60 22.33 17.58
CA ARG A 70 17.27 22.90 18.76
C ARG A 70 18.69 22.34 18.92
N LEU A 71 19.65 23.20 19.15
CA LEU A 71 21.00 22.76 19.47
C LEU A 71 21.01 21.97 20.79
N ARG A 72 21.65 20.79 20.79
CA ARG A 72 21.70 19.96 22.02
C ARG A 72 22.36 20.67 23.19
N GLN A 73 23.41 21.44 22.92
CA GLN A 73 24.23 22.10 23.96
C GLN A 73 23.49 23.29 24.60
N THR A 74 22.91 24.18 23.81
CA THR A 74 22.32 25.43 24.27
C THR A 74 20.81 25.41 24.38
N LYS A 75 20.14 24.40 23.80
CA LYS A 75 18.67 24.33 23.62
C LYS A 75 18.10 25.43 22.72
N GLU A 76 18.97 26.21 22.10
CA GLU A 76 18.58 27.32 21.24
C GLU A 76 17.92 26.79 19.96
N LEU A 77 16.82 27.42 19.56
CA LEU A 77 16.08 27.10 18.37
C LEU A 77 16.76 27.76 17.15
N VAL A 78 17.15 26.96 16.16
CA VAL A 78 17.96 27.40 15.01
C VAL A 78 17.28 27.20 13.65
N GLY A 79 16.13 26.58 13.62
CA GLY A 79 15.39 26.35 12.40
C GLY A 79 14.16 25.48 12.60
N SER A 80 13.51 25.14 11.53
CA SER A 80 12.37 24.21 11.52
C SER A 80 12.27 23.45 10.20
N GLY A 81 11.50 22.38 10.21
CA GLY A 81 11.20 21.61 9.03
C GLY A 81 10.52 20.29 9.38
N GLY A 82 10.01 19.63 8.36
CA GLY A 82 9.29 18.38 8.57
C GLY A 82 8.56 17.94 7.32
N LEU A 83 7.55 17.13 7.52
CA LEU A 83 6.75 16.52 6.48
C LEU A 83 5.33 17.05 6.51
N MET A 84 4.80 17.36 5.34
CA MET A 84 3.41 17.74 5.14
C MET A 84 2.84 16.92 3.98
N PHE A 85 1.63 16.38 4.20
CA PHE A 85 0.95 15.61 3.16
C PHE A 85 0.25 16.57 2.19
N ASN A 86 0.64 16.53 0.93
CA ASN A 86 -0.01 17.25 -0.16
C ASN A 86 -1.22 16.46 -0.64
N GLN A 87 -2.42 16.91 -0.24
CA GLN A 87 -3.69 16.22 -0.57
C GLN A 87 -4.01 16.23 -2.07
N GLU A 88 -3.57 17.24 -2.81
CA GLU A 88 -3.84 17.35 -4.25
C GLU A 88 -2.99 16.35 -5.06
N GLN A 89 -1.74 16.15 -4.63
CA GLN A 89 -0.80 15.26 -5.32
C GLN A 89 -0.73 13.85 -4.69
N GLY A 90 -1.34 13.64 -3.52
CA GLY A 90 -1.30 12.37 -2.82
C GLY A 90 0.10 11.95 -2.36
N VAL A 91 0.98 12.90 -2.00
CA VAL A 91 2.38 12.65 -1.69
C VAL A 91 2.85 13.49 -0.50
N TRP A 92 3.81 12.95 0.26
CA TRP A 92 4.47 13.70 1.31
C TRP A 92 5.52 14.66 0.76
N GLU A 93 5.50 15.88 1.26
CA GLU A 93 6.47 16.93 0.91
C GLU A 93 7.37 17.22 2.12
N LEU A 94 8.67 17.31 1.87
CA LEU A 94 9.66 17.75 2.85
C LEU A 94 9.92 19.25 2.66
N GLY A 95 9.82 20.00 3.77
CA GLY A 95 10.24 21.39 3.84
C GLY A 95 11.14 21.67 5.03
N TYR A 96 12.08 22.60 4.90
CA TYR A 96 12.96 23.02 5.99
C TYR A 96 13.52 24.43 5.78
N ASN A 97 13.92 25.06 6.87
CA ASN A 97 14.64 26.32 6.90
C ASN A 97 15.60 26.36 8.11
N LEU A 98 16.57 27.23 8.03
CA LEU A 98 17.47 27.53 9.15
C LEU A 98 17.67 29.04 9.30
N ARG A 99 17.86 29.48 10.52
CA ARG A 99 18.34 30.82 10.84
C ARG A 99 19.68 31.08 10.11
N ARG A 100 19.85 32.29 9.59
CA ARG A 100 20.93 32.63 8.67
C ARG A 100 22.34 32.40 9.24
N ASP A 101 22.55 32.69 10.50
CA ASP A 101 23.84 32.47 11.20
C ASP A 101 24.18 30.99 11.43
N CYS A 102 23.23 30.09 11.19
CA CYS A 102 23.39 28.64 11.28
C CYS A 102 23.57 27.96 9.88
N TRP A 103 23.68 28.75 8.82
CA TRP A 103 23.90 28.21 7.48
C TRP A 103 25.33 27.63 7.34
N ASN A 104 25.47 26.66 6.45
CA ASN A 104 26.72 25.94 6.18
C ASN A 104 27.34 25.17 7.37
N CYS A 105 26.61 25.02 8.47
CA CYS A 105 27.02 24.23 9.64
C CYS A 105 26.64 22.74 9.55
N GLY A 106 25.90 22.34 8.50
CA GLY A 106 25.43 20.97 8.28
C GLY A 106 24.16 20.60 9.06
N TYR A 107 23.58 21.51 9.84
CA TYR A 107 22.39 21.25 10.65
C TYR A 107 21.17 20.84 9.82
N ALA A 108 20.94 21.47 8.65
CA ALA A 108 19.84 21.08 7.77
C ALA A 108 19.99 19.64 7.28
N THR A 109 21.20 19.23 6.87
CA THR A 109 21.45 17.85 6.43
C THR A 109 21.19 16.84 7.54
N GLU A 110 21.62 17.16 8.76
CA GLU A 110 21.41 16.30 9.95
C GLU A 110 19.93 16.21 10.34
N ALA A 111 19.22 17.34 10.35
CA ALA A 111 17.81 17.38 10.67
C ALA A 111 16.94 16.64 9.64
N VAL A 112 17.21 16.86 8.35
CA VAL A 112 16.52 16.16 7.25
C VAL A 112 16.75 14.65 7.35
N GLY A 113 17.98 14.19 7.63
CA GLY A 113 18.27 12.77 7.83
C GLY A 113 17.45 12.15 8.97
N ALA A 114 17.28 12.86 10.10
CA ALA A 114 16.44 12.40 11.20
C ALA A 114 14.96 12.35 10.85
N VAL A 115 14.46 13.35 10.10
CA VAL A 115 13.07 13.38 9.61
C VAL A 115 12.81 12.23 8.63
N LEU A 116 13.74 11.92 7.73
CA LEU A 116 13.63 10.79 6.81
C LEU A 116 13.65 9.44 7.54
N SER A 117 14.53 9.28 8.54
CA SER A 117 14.56 8.09 9.38
C SER A 117 13.24 7.89 10.14
N PHE A 118 12.67 8.97 10.67
CA PHE A 118 11.35 8.94 11.30
C PHE A 118 10.24 8.58 10.30
N ALA A 119 10.27 9.17 9.09
CA ALA A 119 9.34 8.84 8.02
C ALA A 119 9.39 7.35 7.67
N GLU A 120 10.57 6.81 7.47
CA GLU A 120 10.80 5.43 7.05
C GLU A 120 10.41 4.41 8.14
N HIS A 121 10.97 4.56 9.35
CA HIS A 121 10.87 3.52 10.37
C HIS A 121 9.66 3.66 11.30
N THR A 122 9.05 4.85 11.38
CA THR A 122 7.92 5.10 12.29
C THR A 122 6.61 5.34 11.55
N LEU A 123 6.65 6.15 10.48
CA LEU A 123 5.47 6.46 9.68
C LEU A 123 5.29 5.53 8.49
N HIS A 124 6.29 4.70 8.18
CA HIS A 124 6.33 3.82 7.01
C HIS A 124 6.10 4.58 5.68
N ILE A 125 6.60 5.82 5.62
CA ILE A 125 6.56 6.64 4.41
C ILE A 125 7.84 6.35 3.62
N HIS A 126 7.68 5.82 2.40
CA HIS A 126 8.78 5.37 1.56
C HIS A 126 9.01 6.27 0.34
N ARG A 127 8.16 7.28 0.15
CA ARG A 127 8.26 8.22 -0.96
C ARG A 127 7.97 9.63 -0.48
N ILE A 128 8.93 10.53 -0.68
CA ILE A 128 8.84 11.93 -0.27
C ILE A 128 9.34 12.78 -1.42
N ILE A 129 8.59 13.83 -1.78
CA ILE A 129 9.06 14.85 -2.72
C ILE A 129 9.57 16.07 -1.97
N ALA A 130 10.45 16.79 -2.62
CA ALA A 130 10.91 18.11 -2.18
C ALA A 130 11.24 18.97 -3.39
N ASP A 131 11.07 20.26 -3.25
CA ASP A 131 11.51 21.21 -4.27
C ASP A 131 12.34 22.34 -3.68
N HIS A 132 13.15 22.96 -4.52
CA HIS A 132 13.83 24.20 -4.17
C HIS A 132 13.89 25.15 -5.37
N ALA A 133 13.89 26.46 -5.10
CA ALA A 133 14.12 27.43 -6.15
C ALA A 133 15.47 27.20 -6.84
N LYS A 134 15.54 27.29 -8.17
CA LYS A 134 16.81 27.17 -8.91
C LYS A 134 17.87 28.20 -8.43
N GLU A 135 17.41 29.34 -7.93
CA GLU A 135 18.23 30.36 -7.32
C GLU A 135 18.79 29.97 -5.94
N ASN A 136 18.32 28.86 -5.33
CA ASN A 136 18.79 28.36 -4.03
C ASN A 136 19.48 26.98 -4.12
N PRO A 137 20.65 26.88 -4.73
CA PRO A 137 21.35 25.60 -4.89
C PRO A 137 21.83 24.99 -3.55
N ALA A 138 21.85 25.77 -2.46
CA ALA A 138 22.22 25.26 -1.14
C ALA A 138 21.18 24.25 -0.63
N SER A 139 19.88 24.51 -0.85
CA SER A 139 18.82 23.57 -0.51
C SER A 139 18.95 22.27 -1.32
N GLY A 140 19.19 22.35 -2.63
CA GLY A 140 19.43 21.16 -3.47
C GLY A 140 20.55 20.25 -2.93
N ARG A 141 21.66 20.84 -2.50
CA ARG A 141 22.77 20.05 -1.90
C ARG A 141 22.39 19.34 -0.59
N VAL A 142 21.47 19.90 0.19
CA VAL A 142 20.95 19.22 1.39
C VAL A 142 20.10 18.02 0.98
N LEU A 143 19.25 18.17 -0.03
CA LEU A 143 18.43 17.07 -0.55
C LEU A 143 19.30 15.93 -1.10
N GLU A 144 20.25 16.26 -1.98
CA GLU A 144 21.17 15.29 -2.58
C GLU A 144 21.99 14.51 -1.54
N LYS A 145 22.48 15.18 -0.48
CA LYS A 145 23.20 14.53 0.61
C LYS A 145 22.35 13.57 1.44
N ASN A 146 21.04 13.74 1.41
CA ASN A 146 20.07 12.87 2.06
C ASN A 146 19.43 11.84 1.10
N GLY A 147 20.01 11.64 -0.09
CA GLY A 147 19.58 10.61 -1.03
C GLY A 147 18.40 10.98 -1.92
N PHE A 148 18.01 12.25 -1.96
CA PHE A 148 17.04 12.71 -2.95
C PHE A 148 17.65 12.74 -4.35
N VAL A 149 16.89 12.28 -5.33
CA VAL A 149 17.27 12.27 -6.75
C VAL A 149 16.45 13.31 -7.51
N TYR A 150 17.12 14.11 -8.34
CA TYR A 150 16.46 15.07 -9.22
C TYR A 150 15.51 14.35 -10.20
N VAL A 151 14.29 14.91 -10.36
CA VAL A 151 13.26 14.35 -11.24
C VAL A 151 13.01 15.23 -12.44
N LYS A 152 12.67 16.51 -12.21
CA LYS A 152 12.30 17.45 -13.27
C LYS A 152 12.41 18.91 -12.81
N ASP A 153 12.36 19.80 -13.76
CA ASP A 153 12.14 21.22 -13.51
C ASP A 153 10.64 21.48 -13.27
N GLY A 154 10.34 22.42 -12.38
CA GLY A 154 9.00 22.82 -12.02
C GLY A 154 8.90 24.28 -11.64
N SER A 155 7.83 24.65 -10.97
CA SER A 155 7.67 25.98 -10.39
C SER A 155 6.78 25.91 -9.16
N TYR A 156 7.01 26.79 -8.19
CA TYR A 156 6.11 27.02 -7.08
C TYR A 156 5.87 28.50 -6.83
N LYS A 157 4.75 28.78 -6.19
CA LYS A 157 4.29 30.14 -5.89
C LYS A 157 4.23 30.34 -4.38
N LYS A 158 4.58 31.56 -3.92
CA LYS A 158 4.30 31.92 -2.53
C LYS A 158 2.79 31.88 -2.25
N TRP A 159 2.41 31.49 -1.04
CA TRP A 159 1.01 31.36 -0.68
C TRP A 159 0.21 32.68 -0.80
N ASP A 160 0.87 33.82 -0.58
CA ASP A 160 0.26 35.15 -0.79
C ASP A 160 0.20 35.56 -2.27
N GLY A 161 0.72 34.74 -3.17
CA GLY A 161 0.74 35.00 -4.61
C GLY A 161 1.76 36.01 -5.06
N SER A 162 2.60 36.55 -4.18
CA SER A 162 3.51 37.68 -4.48
C SER A 162 4.64 37.33 -5.45
N ARG A 163 5.07 36.05 -5.48
CA ARG A 163 6.17 35.62 -6.34
C ARG A 163 6.06 34.16 -6.75
N THR A 164 6.46 33.88 -8.01
CA THR A 164 6.65 32.53 -8.53
C THR A 164 8.14 32.29 -8.74
N PHE A 165 8.60 31.09 -8.37
CA PHE A 165 9.98 30.66 -8.56
C PHE A 165 10.04 29.49 -9.54
N GLU A 166 11.02 29.49 -10.43
CA GLU A 166 11.44 28.27 -11.09
C GLU A 166 12.08 27.33 -10.05
N SER A 167 11.70 26.07 -10.05
CA SER A 167 12.18 25.08 -9.07
C SER A 167 12.81 23.88 -9.74
N ARG A 168 13.49 23.09 -8.93
CA ARG A 168 13.89 21.72 -9.22
C ARG A 168 13.16 20.81 -8.26
N GLU A 169 12.48 19.80 -8.79
CA GLU A 169 11.77 18.80 -8.02
C GLU A 169 12.63 17.56 -7.83
N TYR A 170 12.63 17.04 -6.62
CA TYR A 170 13.41 15.89 -6.19
C TYR A 170 12.50 14.84 -5.57
N LEU A 171 12.91 13.59 -5.68
CA LEU A 171 12.24 12.44 -5.08
C LEU A 171 13.22 11.70 -4.19
N TRP A 172 12.82 11.43 -2.97
CA TRP A 172 13.45 10.48 -2.08
C TRP A 172 12.64 9.20 -2.03
N LYS A 173 13.34 8.05 -2.08
CA LYS A 173 12.78 6.74 -1.86
C LYS A 173 13.55 6.06 -0.74
N SER A 174 12.82 5.41 0.17
CA SER A 174 13.39 4.62 1.26
C SER A 174 14.31 3.52 0.75
N GLN A 175 15.42 3.28 1.47
CA GLN A 175 16.34 2.17 1.17
C GLN A 175 15.89 0.83 1.78
N ASP A 176 14.94 0.84 2.74
CA ASP A 176 14.37 -0.40 3.31
C ASP A 176 13.51 -1.20 2.32
N GLN A 177 13.38 -0.70 1.08
CA GLN A 177 12.72 -1.41 -0.01
C GLN A 177 13.45 -2.69 -0.48
N GLU A 178 14.69 -2.91 -0.04
CA GLU A 178 15.57 -3.95 -0.59
C GLU A 178 15.71 -5.20 0.29
N LYS A 179 14.72 -5.55 1.11
CA LYS A 179 14.86 -6.85 1.83
C LYS A 179 14.49 -8.06 0.98
N ASP A 180 13.73 -7.91 -0.10
CA ASP A 180 13.69 -8.87 -1.22
C ASP A 180 13.25 -8.20 -2.56
N PRO A 181 14.07 -7.30 -3.18
CA PRO A 181 13.73 -6.64 -4.44
C PRO A 181 13.70 -7.63 -5.61
N ALA A 182 14.52 -8.68 -5.54
CA ALA A 182 14.64 -9.67 -6.61
C ALA A 182 13.33 -10.47 -6.79
N ALA A 183 12.71 -10.91 -5.69
CA ALA A 183 11.47 -11.68 -5.73
C ALA A 183 10.26 -10.85 -6.21
N ARG A 184 10.15 -9.56 -5.79
CA ARG A 184 9.07 -8.66 -6.25
C ARG A 184 9.20 -8.28 -7.71
N ASN A 185 10.39 -7.92 -8.15
CA ASN A 185 10.68 -7.68 -9.55
C ASN A 185 10.44 -8.94 -10.40
N GLU A 186 10.62 -10.12 -9.83
CA GLU A 186 10.32 -11.39 -10.48
C GLU A 186 8.82 -11.60 -10.67
N VAL A 187 7.98 -11.33 -9.66
CA VAL A 187 6.52 -11.44 -9.76
C VAL A 187 5.98 -10.44 -10.79
N GLU A 188 6.38 -9.16 -10.71
CA GLU A 188 5.99 -8.14 -11.67
C GLU A 188 6.39 -8.54 -13.09
N ARG A 189 7.67 -8.96 -13.30
CA ARG A 189 8.17 -9.41 -14.60
C ARG A 189 7.39 -10.61 -15.13
N TYR A 190 7.10 -11.60 -14.29
CA TYR A 190 6.32 -12.77 -14.66
C TYR A 190 4.96 -12.39 -15.25
N TYR A 191 4.20 -11.52 -14.57
CA TYR A 191 2.90 -11.07 -15.05
C TYR A 191 2.99 -10.08 -16.23
N ASP A 192 4.05 -9.30 -16.34
CA ASP A 192 4.25 -8.37 -17.45
C ASP A 192 4.71 -9.07 -18.74
N GLU A 193 5.53 -10.12 -18.64
CA GLU A 193 6.25 -10.67 -19.78
C GLU A 193 5.91 -12.14 -20.09
N GLU A 194 5.60 -12.95 -19.08
CA GLU A 194 5.56 -14.41 -19.21
C GLU A 194 4.14 -14.99 -19.11
N TYR A 195 3.17 -14.28 -18.51
CA TYR A 195 1.87 -14.85 -18.14
C TYR A 195 0.67 -14.04 -18.61
N GLU A 196 -0.41 -14.76 -19.02
CA GLU A 196 -1.71 -14.18 -19.43
C GLU A 196 -2.79 -14.48 -18.39
N GLU A 197 -2.86 -13.63 -17.34
CA GLU A 197 -3.78 -13.83 -16.21
C GLU A 197 -5.25 -13.76 -16.58
N TRP A 198 -5.61 -13.02 -17.63
CA TRP A 198 -7.03 -12.96 -18.09
C TRP A 198 -7.59 -14.33 -18.43
N ASP A 199 -6.79 -15.17 -19.08
CA ASP A 199 -7.24 -16.49 -19.55
C ASP A 199 -7.24 -17.53 -18.41
N ARG A 200 -6.42 -17.34 -17.36
CA ARG A 200 -6.39 -18.23 -16.20
C ARG A 200 -7.79 -18.42 -15.57
N LEU A 201 -8.44 -17.32 -15.16
CA LEU A 201 -9.79 -17.40 -14.55
C LEU A 201 -10.89 -17.79 -15.55
N ALA A 202 -10.65 -17.72 -16.86
CA ALA A 202 -11.54 -18.31 -17.84
C ALA A 202 -11.45 -19.82 -17.83
N TRP A 203 -10.25 -20.36 -17.63
CA TRP A 203 -9.99 -21.78 -17.51
C TRP A 203 -10.42 -22.32 -16.13
N HIS A 204 -10.02 -21.67 -15.02
CA HIS A 204 -10.40 -22.01 -13.64
C HIS A 204 -11.80 -21.48 -13.30
N LYS A 205 -12.78 -21.96 -14.04
CA LYS A 205 -14.17 -21.48 -13.97
C LYS A 205 -14.78 -21.69 -12.59
N THR A 206 -14.45 -22.79 -11.92
CA THR A 206 -14.99 -23.15 -10.60
C THR A 206 -14.57 -22.12 -9.54
N GLU A 207 -13.31 -21.79 -9.47
CA GLU A 207 -12.76 -20.74 -8.58
C GLU A 207 -13.53 -19.43 -8.76
N PHE A 208 -13.65 -18.97 -10.02
CA PHE A 208 -14.27 -17.71 -10.33
C PHE A 208 -15.77 -17.68 -10.00
N GLU A 209 -16.53 -18.69 -10.37
CA GLU A 209 -17.99 -18.74 -10.16
C GLU A 209 -18.35 -18.93 -8.67
N VAL A 210 -17.64 -19.78 -7.94
CA VAL A 210 -17.86 -19.98 -6.49
C VAL A 210 -17.55 -18.69 -5.73
N THR A 211 -16.44 -18.02 -6.04
CA THR A 211 -16.08 -16.75 -5.42
C THR A 211 -17.11 -15.66 -5.70
N LYS A 212 -17.61 -15.53 -6.96
CA LYS A 212 -18.67 -14.58 -7.29
C LYS A 212 -19.97 -14.83 -6.53
N ARG A 213 -20.32 -16.10 -6.23
CA ARG A 213 -21.51 -16.42 -5.42
C ARG A 213 -21.33 -15.91 -4.00
N TYR A 214 -20.16 -16.07 -3.40
CA TYR A 214 -19.85 -15.47 -2.10
C TYR A 214 -19.87 -13.94 -2.13
N MET A 215 -19.36 -13.31 -3.19
CA MET A 215 -19.45 -11.86 -3.33
C MET A 215 -20.92 -11.38 -3.37
N ARG A 216 -21.78 -12.07 -4.13
CA ARG A 216 -23.24 -11.74 -4.18
C ARG A 216 -23.94 -11.98 -2.84
N GLU A 217 -23.51 -12.97 -2.05
CA GLU A 217 -24.12 -13.30 -0.76
C GLU A 217 -23.72 -12.30 0.33
N PHE A 218 -22.44 -11.88 0.37
CA PHE A 218 -21.88 -11.11 1.47
C PHE A 218 -21.82 -9.61 1.20
N ILE A 219 -21.66 -9.18 -0.05
CA ILE A 219 -21.63 -7.74 -0.40
C ILE A 219 -23.06 -7.22 -0.43
N SER A 220 -23.33 -6.22 0.41
CA SER A 220 -24.68 -5.66 0.59
C SER A 220 -25.25 -5.07 -0.69
N GLU A 221 -26.58 -5.08 -0.82
CA GLU A 221 -27.29 -4.34 -1.86
C GLU A 221 -26.98 -2.82 -1.80
N GLY A 222 -27.02 -2.18 -2.94
CA GLY A 222 -26.65 -0.77 -3.12
C GLY A 222 -25.15 -0.61 -3.44
N THR A 223 -24.78 0.61 -3.80
CA THR A 223 -23.42 0.93 -4.22
C THR A 223 -22.45 0.87 -3.04
N GLN A 224 -21.48 -0.04 -3.11
CA GLN A 224 -20.37 -0.15 -2.15
C GLN A 224 -19.09 0.37 -2.78
N LYS A 225 -18.19 0.94 -1.97
CA LYS A 225 -16.82 1.26 -2.37
C LYS A 225 -15.92 0.07 -2.11
N ILE A 226 -15.36 -0.47 -3.17
CA ILE A 226 -14.59 -1.71 -3.13
C ILE A 226 -13.16 -1.44 -3.61
N LEU A 227 -12.17 -1.96 -2.89
CA LEU A 227 -10.78 -1.98 -3.31
C LEU A 227 -10.38 -3.41 -3.67
N ASP A 228 -9.91 -3.61 -4.90
CA ASP A 228 -9.37 -4.88 -5.39
C ASP A 228 -7.85 -4.79 -5.46
N ILE A 229 -7.16 -5.41 -4.49
CA ILE A 229 -5.71 -5.40 -4.33
C ILE A 229 -5.11 -6.65 -4.95
N GLY A 230 -4.25 -6.46 -5.96
CA GLY A 230 -3.74 -7.55 -6.80
C GLY A 230 -4.84 -8.10 -7.71
N GLY A 231 -5.71 -7.21 -8.21
CA GLY A 231 -6.89 -7.58 -9.00
C GLY A 231 -6.57 -8.08 -10.42
N GLY A 232 -5.29 -8.15 -10.78
CA GLY A 232 -4.85 -8.58 -12.09
C GLY A 232 -5.49 -7.78 -13.22
N PRO A 233 -5.92 -8.42 -14.31
CA PRO A 233 -6.62 -7.77 -15.42
C PRO A 233 -8.10 -7.44 -15.12
N GLY A 234 -8.52 -7.46 -13.83
CA GLY A 234 -9.76 -6.87 -13.35
C GLY A 234 -11.02 -7.72 -13.47
N ARG A 235 -10.94 -9.04 -13.54
CA ARG A 235 -12.15 -9.89 -13.68
C ARG A 235 -13.16 -9.70 -12.56
N TYR A 236 -12.74 -9.68 -11.30
CA TYR A 236 -13.62 -9.42 -10.16
C TYR A 236 -14.04 -7.95 -10.11
N ALA A 237 -13.12 -7.02 -10.39
CA ALA A 237 -13.42 -5.59 -10.43
C ALA A 237 -14.49 -5.25 -11.46
N ILE A 238 -14.39 -5.79 -12.69
CA ILE A 238 -15.38 -5.62 -13.76
C ILE A 238 -16.74 -6.23 -13.35
N PHE A 239 -16.73 -7.46 -12.82
CA PHE A 239 -17.94 -8.11 -12.33
C PHE A 239 -18.66 -7.26 -11.27
N LEU A 240 -17.94 -6.76 -10.26
CA LEU A 240 -18.50 -5.95 -9.18
C LEU A 240 -19.00 -4.58 -9.70
N THR A 241 -18.30 -3.99 -10.66
CA THR A 241 -18.75 -2.75 -11.30
C THR A 241 -20.04 -2.98 -12.09
N GLN A 242 -20.21 -4.14 -12.77
CA GLN A 242 -21.46 -4.54 -13.40
C GLN A 242 -22.61 -4.74 -12.40
N GLN A 243 -22.32 -5.05 -11.14
CA GLN A 243 -23.32 -5.12 -10.06
C GLN A 243 -23.65 -3.73 -9.47
N GLY A 244 -23.04 -2.65 -9.96
CA GLY A 244 -23.32 -1.28 -9.54
C GLY A 244 -22.44 -0.74 -8.40
N HIS A 245 -21.31 -1.39 -8.11
CA HIS A 245 -20.37 -0.93 -7.11
C HIS A 245 -19.29 0.01 -7.69
N GLU A 246 -18.73 0.87 -6.85
CA GLU A 246 -17.57 1.73 -7.16
C GLU A 246 -16.29 0.96 -6.84
N VAL A 247 -15.56 0.52 -7.87
CA VAL A 247 -14.39 -0.36 -7.69
C VAL A 247 -13.11 0.37 -8.06
N THR A 248 -12.19 0.46 -7.11
CA THR A 248 -10.79 0.83 -7.31
C THR A 248 -9.97 -0.44 -7.44
N LEU A 249 -9.19 -0.57 -8.51
CA LEU A 249 -8.29 -1.70 -8.74
C LEU A 249 -6.85 -1.26 -8.54
N LEU A 250 -6.07 -2.07 -7.82
CA LEU A 250 -4.62 -1.91 -7.69
C LEU A 250 -3.92 -3.22 -8.06
N ASP A 251 -2.89 -3.13 -8.90
CA ASP A 251 -2.06 -4.28 -9.27
C ASP A 251 -0.60 -3.89 -9.44
N LEU A 252 0.30 -4.85 -9.15
CA LEU A 252 1.75 -4.67 -9.28
C LEU A 252 2.20 -4.65 -10.74
N SER A 253 1.49 -5.34 -11.64
CA SER A 253 1.78 -5.42 -13.08
C SER A 253 1.17 -4.26 -13.85
N GLY A 254 2.02 -3.49 -14.53
CA GLY A 254 1.57 -2.44 -15.45
C GLY A 254 0.80 -2.98 -16.66
N LYS A 255 1.08 -4.22 -17.11
CA LYS A 255 0.33 -4.91 -18.16
C LYS A 255 -1.08 -5.22 -17.70
N ASN A 256 -1.24 -5.78 -16.50
CA ASN A 256 -2.56 -6.09 -15.92
C ASN A 256 -3.44 -4.83 -15.80
N ILE A 257 -2.87 -3.71 -15.36
CA ILE A 257 -3.61 -2.44 -15.28
C ILE A 257 -4.11 -1.98 -16.64
N ARG A 258 -3.30 -2.09 -17.70
CA ARG A 258 -3.74 -1.74 -19.07
C ARG A 258 -4.83 -2.68 -19.54
N GLN A 259 -4.66 -3.99 -19.35
CA GLN A 259 -5.69 -4.98 -19.69
C GLN A 259 -7.00 -4.75 -18.92
N ALA A 260 -6.95 -4.40 -17.63
CA ALA A 260 -8.14 -4.11 -16.85
C ALA A 260 -8.95 -2.94 -17.42
N LEU A 261 -8.28 -1.87 -17.87
CA LEU A 261 -8.91 -0.73 -18.51
C LEU A 261 -9.55 -1.12 -19.86
N GLU A 262 -8.83 -1.86 -20.69
CA GLU A 262 -9.33 -2.35 -21.99
C GLU A 262 -10.54 -3.29 -21.81
N LYS A 263 -10.44 -4.24 -20.87
CA LYS A 263 -11.52 -5.20 -20.57
C LYS A 263 -12.74 -4.54 -19.93
N ALA A 264 -12.57 -3.51 -19.11
CA ALA A 264 -13.68 -2.73 -18.58
C ALA A 264 -14.42 -1.96 -19.69
N GLU A 265 -13.69 -1.36 -20.64
CA GLU A 265 -14.27 -0.69 -21.81
C GLU A 265 -15.02 -1.70 -22.70
N GLU A 266 -14.44 -2.87 -23.00
CA GLU A 266 -15.09 -3.95 -23.74
C GLU A 266 -16.40 -4.42 -23.06
N ALA A 267 -16.40 -4.47 -21.71
CA ALA A 267 -17.57 -4.84 -20.91
C ALA A 267 -18.60 -3.72 -20.74
N GLY A 268 -18.32 -2.51 -21.26
CA GLY A 268 -19.20 -1.34 -21.14
C GLY A 268 -19.29 -0.77 -19.73
N VAL A 269 -18.27 -0.97 -18.88
CA VAL A 269 -18.22 -0.44 -17.52
C VAL A 269 -17.01 0.45 -17.33
N LYS A 270 -17.05 1.28 -16.27
CA LYS A 270 -15.94 2.15 -15.90
C LYS A 270 -15.54 1.88 -14.44
N LEU A 271 -14.32 1.46 -14.23
CA LEU A 271 -13.72 1.38 -12.89
C LEU A 271 -13.53 2.79 -12.30
N ASP A 272 -13.73 2.93 -10.99
CA ASP A 272 -13.54 4.21 -10.29
C ASP A 272 -12.07 4.69 -10.42
N SER A 273 -11.14 3.78 -10.21
CA SER A 273 -9.70 4.03 -10.40
C SER A 273 -8.93 2.74 -10.71
N CYS A 274 -7.82 2.88 -11.46
CA CYS A 274 -6.85 1.81 -11.68
C CYS A 274 -5.46 2.31 -11.29
N ILE A 275 -4.81 1.63 -10.34
CA ILE A 275 -3.56 2.05 -9.72
C ILE A 275 -2.49 0.99 -10.00
N HIS A 276 -1.41 1.38 -10.71
CA HIS A 276 -0.21 0.56 -10.76
C HIS A 276 0.55 0.73 -9.44
N GLY A 277 0.54 -0.30 -8.59
CA GLY A 277 1.04 -0.17 -7.22
C GLY A 277 1.28 -1.48 -6.50
N ASP A 278 1.95 -1.39 -5.34
CA ASP A 278 2.37 -2.50 -4.50
C ASP A 278 1.44 -2.61 -3.27
N ALA A 279 0.94 -3.80 -2.99
CA ALA A 279 0.10 -4.11 -1.82
C ALA A 279 0.78 -3.77 -0.48
N LEU A 280 2.11 -3.81 -0.44
CA LEU A 280 2.90 -3.45 0.74
C LEU A 280 2.99 -1.93 0.98
N ARG A 281 2.43 -1.12 0.09
CA ARG A 281 2.59 0.34 0.06
C ARG A 281 1.30 1.07 -0.27
N LEU A 282 0.16 0.55 0.15
CA LEU A 282 -1.13 1.20 -0.13
C LEU A 282 -1.18 2.64 0.39
N SER A 283 -0.48 2.94 1.48
CA SER A 283 -0.36 4.30 2.03
C SER A 283 0.26 5.32 1.06
N GLU A 284 1.03 4.87 0.06
CA GLU A 284 1.58 5.74 -0.99
C GLU A 284 0.53 6.14 -2.04
N TYR A 285 -0.55 5.38 -2.17
CA TYR A 285 -1.59 5.54 -3.19
C TYR A 285 -2.93 5.93 -2.56
N LEU A 286 -3.25 5.35 -1.39
CA LEU A 286 -4.52 5.45 -0.69
C LEU A 286 -4.27 5.93 0.74
N TYR A 287 -4.11 7.21 0.92
CA TYR A 287 -3.75 7.85 2.19
C TYR A 287 -4.90 7.93 3.20
N LYS A 288 -6.17 7.96 2.74
CA LYS A 288 -7.33 7.95 3.63
C LYS A 288 -7.50 6.57 4.25
N GLU A 289 -7.71 6.57 5.57
CA GLU A 289 -8.17 5.38 6.27
C GLU A 289 -9.68 5.19 6.11
N GLU A 290 -10.14 3.97 6.33
CA GLU A 290 -11.57 3.64 6.47
C GLU A 290 -12.46 4.17 5.33
N GLN A 291 -11.97 4.08 4.08
CA GLN A 291 -12.71 4.60 2.92
C GLN A 291 -13.47 3.54 2.13
N PHE A 292 -13.10 2.25 2.26
CA PHE A 292 -13.74 1.16 1.52
C PHE A 292 -14.68 0.34 2.40
N ASP A 293 -15.81 -0.06 1.84
CA ASP A 293 -16.78 -0.94 2.48
C ASP A 293 -16.34 -2.41 2.39
N VAL A 294 -15.64 -2.74 1.29
CA VAL A 294 -15.11 -4.06 1.00
C VAL A 294 -13.69 -3.95 0.46
N VAL A 295 -12.82 -4.86 0.87
CA VAL A 295 -11.46 -5.03 0.32
C VAL A 295 -11.32 -6.47 -0.18
N LEU A 296 -10.87 -6.64 -1.42
CA LEU A 296 -10.40 -7.90 -1.97
C LEU A 296 -8.87 -7.92 -1.87
N LEU A 297 -8.30 -8.94 -1.26
CA LEU A 297 -6.87 -9.20 -1.15
C LEU A 297 -6.62 -10.62 -1.71
N MET A 298 -6.82 -10.77 -3.03
CA MET A 298 -6.96 -12.07 -3.67
C MET A 298 -5.80 -12.45 -4.59
N GLY A 299 -4.66 -11.76 -4.48
CA GLY A 299 -3.43 -12.04 -5.23
C GLY A 299 -2.20 -11.99 -4.34
N PRO A 300 -1.99 -10.89 -3.60
CA PRO A 300 -0.71 -10.59 -2.99
C PRO A 300 -0.22 -11.60 -1.95
N LEU A 301 -1.11 -12.19 -1.13
CA LEU A 301 -0.71 -13.00 0.02
C LEU A 301 0.10 -14.24 -0.36
N TYR A 302 -0.17 -14.85 -1.50
CA TYR A 302 0.56 -16.01 -1.97
C TYR A 302 1.79 -15.68 -2.83
N HIS A 303 2.08 -14.39 -3.09
CA HIS A 303 3.34 -13.93 -3.69
C HIS A 303 4.34 -13.38 -2.68
N LEU A 304 3.94 -13.24 -1.42
CA LEU A 304 4.77 -12.71 -0.34
C LEU A 304 5.37 -13.85 0.49
N LEU A 305 6.63 -14.21 0.22
CA LEU A 305 7.31 -15.34 0.87
C LEU A 305 7.51 -15.13 2.37
N ARG A 306 7.69 -13.88 2.81
CA ARG A 306 7.94 -13.56 4.20
C ARG A 306 6.64 -13.32 4.94
N ARG A 307 6.54 -13.85 6.15
CA ARG A 307 5.36 -13.66 7.00
C ARG A 307 5.11 -12.18 7.31
N GLU A 308 6.17 -11.43 7.59
CA GLU A 308 6.10 -10.01 7.90
C GLU A 308 5.52 -9.20 6.73
N ASP A 309 5.82 -9.59 5.49
CA ASP A 309 5.27 -8.93 4.31
C ASP A 309 3.77 -9.27 4.13
N ARG A 310 3.35 -10.52 4.42
CA ARG A 310 1.92 -10.89 4.43
C ARG A 310 1.15 -10.14 5.51
N GLU A 311 1.71 -10.04 6.71
CA GLU A 311 1.14 -9.25 7.82
C GLU A 311 1.04 -7.77 7.44
N LYS A 312 2.06 -7.21 6.79
CA LYS A 312 2.07 -5.82 6.32
C LYS A 312 1.02 -5.56 5.24
N ALA A 313 0.91 -6.41 4.22
CA ALA A 313 -0.11 -6.28 3.18
C ALA A 313 -1.52 -6.34 3.78
N LEU A 314 -1.74 -7.24 4.73
CA LEU A 314 -3.01 -7.36 5.45
C LEU A 314 -3.28 -6.11 6.31
N TRP A 315 -2.28 -5.59 7.01
CA TRP A 315 -2.41 -4.35 7.79
C TRP A 315 -2.77 -3.16 6.91
N GLU A 316 -2.09 -2.98 5.78
CA GLU A 316 -2.39 -1.92 4.80
C GLU A 316 -3.83 -2.04 4.26
N ALA A 317 -4.26 -3.26 3.93
CA ALA A 317 -5.63 -3.53 3.49
C ALA A 317 -6.67 -3.16 4.57
N LEU A 318 -6.40 -3.53 5.83
CA LEU A 318 -7.28 -3.23 6.95
C LEU A 318 -7.29 -1.74 7.32
N ARG A 319 -6.20 -1.02 7.11
CA ARG A 319 -6.15 0.42 7.33
C ARG A 319 -7.19 1.17 6.49
N VAL A 320 -7.33 0.80 5.23
CA VAL A 320 -8.27 1.45 4.30
C VAL A 320 -9.69 0.90 4.38
N LEU A 321 -9.88 -0.26 5.00
CA LEU A 321 -11.19 -0.89 5.23
C LEU A 321 -11.92 -0.20 6.39
N LYS A 322 -13.19 0.12 6.21
CA LYS A 322 -14.05 0.70 7.27
C LYS A 322 -14.26 -0.28 8.43
N PRO A 323 -14.47 0.20 9.67
CA PRO A 323 -15.00 -0.63 10.75
C PRO A 323 -16.31 -1.30 10.33
N GLY A 324 -16.44 -2.59 10.58
CA GLY A 324 -17.57 -3.41 10.12
C GLY A 324 -17.51 -3.82 8.65
N GLY A 325 -16.54 -3.33 7.89
CA GLY A 325 -16.32 -3.68 6.49
C GLY A 325 -15.84 -5.12 6.29
N LEU A 326 -15.93 -5.60 5.06
CA LEU A 326 -15.61 -6.99 4.69
C LEU A 326 -14.24 -7.07 3.98
N ILE A 327 -13.48 -8.09 4.30
CA ILE A 327 -12.30 -8.49 3.55
C ILE A 327 -12.52 -9.87 2.94
N PHE A 328 -12.18 -10.01 1.65
CA PHE A 328 -12.04 -11.27 0.94
C PHE A 328 -10.56 -11.51 0.71
N ALA A 329 -10.01 -12.61 1.16
CA ALA A 329 -8.60 -12.94 0.98
C ALA A 329 -8.47 -14.34 0.37
N SER A 330 -7.55 -14.48 -0.59
CA SER A 330 -7.26 -15.75 -1.25
C SER A 330 -5.89 -16.26 -0.85
N PHE A 331 -5.78 -17.60 -0.72
CA PHE A 331 -4.55 -18.32 -0.42
C PHE A 331 -4.44 -19.52 -1.39
N ILE A 332 -3.22 -19.87 -1.76
CA ILE A 332 -2.95 -21.15 -2.44
C ILE A 332 -2.63 -22.19 -1.38
N SER A 333 -3.30 -23.33 -1.46
CA SER A 333 -3.13 -24.45 -0.53
C SER A 333 -1.73 -25.06 -0.62
N ASP A 334 -1.17 -25.47 0.50
CA ASP A 334 0.06 -26.29 0.57
C ASP A 334 -0.10 -27.66 -0.11
N TYR A 335 -1.33 -28.12 -0.38
CA TYR A 335 -1.63 -29.29 -1.18
C TYR A 335 -1.75 -29.03 -2.68
N ALA A 336 -1.86 -27.78 -3.13
CA ALA A 336 -2.04 -27.46 -4.56
C ALA A 336 -0.95 -28.07 -5.46
N PRO A 337 0.36 -27.90 -5.17
CA PRO A 337 1.41 -28.53 -5.99
C PRO A 337 1.33 -30.05 -6.01
N ILE A 338 0.89 -30.65 -4.88
CA ILE A 338 0.75 -32.11 -4.78
C ILE A 338 -0.39 -32.61 -5.66
N GLN A 339 -1.47 -31.87 -5.74
CA GLN A 339 -2.62 -32.20 -6.59
C GLN A 339 -2.29 -32.07 -8.06
N ASP A 340 -1.54 -31.02 -8.44
CA ASP A 340 -1.07 -30.83 -9.82
C ASP A 340 -0.20 -32.00 -10.28
N PHE A 341 0.73 -32.45 -9.44
CA PHE A 341 1.51 -33.66 -9.71
C PHE A 341 0.63 -34.91 -9.82
N ALA A 342 -0.32 -35.09 -8.88
CA ALA A 342 -1.21 -36.22 -8.87
C ALA A 342 -2.20 -36.25 -10.05
N SER A 343 -2.52 -35.09 -10.62
CA SER A 343 -3.35 -34.97 -11.83
C SER A 343 -2.59 -35.30 -13.13
N GLY A 344 -1.27 -35.51 -13.07
CA GLY A 344 -0.43 -35.84 -14.20
C GLY A 344 0.05 -34.63 -14.99
N LEU A 345 -0.03 -33.42 -14.42
CA LEU A 345 0.53 -32.21 -15.01
C LEU A 345 2.06 -32.18 -14.96
N TYR A 346 2.66 -32.91 -14.00
CA TYR A 346 4.11 -32.99 -13.80
C TYR A 346 4.59 -34.45 -13.67
N ASP A 347 5.89 -34.68 -13.83
CA ASP A 347 6.50 -36.02 -13.68
C ASP A 347 6.54 -36.40 -12.18
N PHE A 348 6.07 -37.60 -11.84
CA PHE A 348 6.07 -38.17 -10.50
C PHE A 348 7.46 -38.42 -9.88
N GLY A 349 8.53 -37.98 -10.53
CA GLY A 349 9.90 -38.35 -10.15
C GLY A 349 10.45 -37.70 -8.88
N ASP A 350 9.82 -36.65 -8.31
CA ASP A 350 10.40 -35.91 -7.19
C ASP A 350 9.48 -35.76 -5.97
N ALA A 351 9.27 -36.88 -5.26
CA ALA A 351 8.49 -36.88 -4.02
C ALA A 351 9.12 -36.03 -2.90
N ASP A 352 10.45 -35.88 -2.88
CA ASP A 352 11.14 -35.05 -1.87
C ASP A 352 10.83 -33.56 -2.06
N ARG A 353 10.73 -33.13 -3.32
CA ARG A 353 10.28 -31.77 -3.64
C ARG A 353 8.87 -31.50 -3.16
N LEU A 354 7.94 -32.44 -3.37
CA LEU A 354 6.55 -32.29 -2.90
C LEU A 354 6.46 -32.21 -1.38
N LEU A 355 7.25 -33.00 -0.65
CA LEU A 355 7.30 -32.94 0.81
C LEU A 355 7.80 -31.57 1.30
N SER A 356 8.72 -30.94 0.58
CA SER A 356 9.25 -29.63 0.95
C SER A 356 8.19 -28.53 0.97
N TYR A 357 7.16 -28.62 0.13
CA TYR A 357 6.05 -27.65 0.15
C TYR A 357 5.23 -27.72 1.47
N LEU A 358 5.10 -28.91 2.06
CA LEU A 358 4.45 -29.10 3.34
C LEU A 358 5.30 -28.65 4.53
N GLU A 359 6.64 -28.53 4.34
CA GLU A 359 7.56 -28.12 5.41
C GLU A 359 7.68 -26.61 5.54
N ASP A 360 7.80 -25.87 4.44
CA ASP A 360 8.03 -24.42 4.47
C ASP A 360 7.12 -23.58 3.56
N GLY A 361 6.25 -24.19 2.79
CA GLY A 361 5.26 -23.53 1.92
C GLY A 361 5.84 -22.78 0.72
N ARG A 362 7.15 -22.84 0.46
CA ARG A 362 7.80 -22.01 -0.56
C ARG A 362 7.93 -22.72 -1.88
N ASN A 363 7.50 -22.06 -2.95
CA ASN A 363 7.84 -22.50 -4.30
C ASN A 363 9.35 -22.29 -4.53
N ARG A 364 10.04 -23.41 -4.81
CA ARG A 364 11.45 -23.40 -5.20
C ARG A 364 11.49 -23.45 -6.73
N LYS A 365 11.29 -22.28 -7.32
CA LYS A 365 11.17 -22.10 -8.77
C LYS A 365 12.29 -22.83 -9.52
N GLU A 366 11.89 -23.75 -10.41
CA GLU A 366 12.71 -24.28 -11.48
C GLU A 366 12.23 -23.73 -12.82
N GLU A 367 12.99 -23.92 -13.90
CA GLU A 367 12.63 -23.42 -15.23
C GLU A 367 11.26 -23.99 -15.65
N GLY A 368 10.28 -23.11 -15.91
CA GLY A 368 8.92 -23.47 -16.31
C GLY A 368 7.89 -23.53 -15.17
N ASP A 369 8.29 -23.35 -13.93
CA ASP A 369 7.36 -23.30 -12.79
C ASP A 369 6.62 -21.96 -12.70
N PHE A 370 5.53 -21.99 -11.90
CA PHE A 370 4.85 -20.77 -11.44
C PHE A 370 5.85 -19.84 -10.75
N THR A 371 5.62 -18.52 -10.81
CA THR A 371 6.50 -17.51 -10.21
C THR A 371 6.65 -17.70 -8.69
N THR A 372 7.38 -16.81 -8.04
CA THR A 372 7.54 -16.79 -6.58
C THR A 372 6.18 -16.95 -5.89
N ALA A 373 6.00 -18.02 -5.15
CA ALA A 373 4.75 -18.34 -4.46
C ALA A 373 4.99 -18.91 -3.06
N TYR A 374 4.02 -18.67 -2.19
CA TYR A 374 3.92 -19.21 -0.84
C TYR A 374 2.61 -20.01 -0.71
N PHE A 375 2.74 -21.27 -0.44
CA PHE A 375 1.63 -22.19 -0.22
C PHE A 375 1.29 -22.21 1.26
N THR A 376 0.01 -22.11 1.58
CA THR A 376 -0.46 -21.85 2.95
C THR A 376 -1.38 -22.96 3.43
N SER A 377 -1.12 -23.53 4.62
CA SER A 377 -2.09 -24.43 5.23
C SER A 377 -3.33 -23.68 5.71
N LYS A 378 -4.48 -24.37 5.77
CA LYS A 378 -5.72 -23.79 6.33
C LYS A 378 -5.49 -23.16 7.70
N LYS A 379 -4.76 -23.84 8.58
CA LYS A 379 -4.46 -23.38 9.94
C LYS A 379 -3.67 -22.08 9.93
N GLU A 380 -2.63 -22.00 9.10
CA GLU A 380 -1.81 -20.78 9.01
C GLU A 380 -2.61 -19.59 8.48
N ALA A 381 -3.46 -19.82 7.47
CA ALA A 381 -4.33 -18.78 6.94
C ALA A 381 -5.30 -18.25 8.00
N GLU A 382 -5.97 -19.14 8.73
CA GLU A 382 -6.87 -18.76 9.83
C GLU A 382 -6.13 -18.01 10.95
N GLU A 383 -4.93 -18.46 11.34
CA GLU A 383 -4.09 -17.79 12.35
C GLU A 383 -3.65 -16.39 11.92
N LEU A 384 -3.22 -16.20 10.67
CA LEU A 384 -2.84 -14.91 10.12
C LEU A 384 -4.01 -13.90 10.19
N MET A 385 -5.18 -14.32 9.74
CA MET A 385 -6.37 -13.46 9.71
C MET A 385 -6.90 -13.16 11.12
N ALA A 386 -6.87 -14.14 12.04
CA ALA A 386 -7.28 -13.97 13.43
C ALA A 386 -6.33 -13.01 14.19
N GLN A 387 -5.01 -13.10 13.98
CA GLN A 387 -4.02 -12.20 14.58
C GLN A 387 -4.20 -10.75 14.13
N ALA A 388 -4.71 -10.54 12.92
CA ALA A 388 -5.07 -9.21 12.42
C ALA A 388 -6.39 -8.67 13.02
N GLY A 389 -7.04 -9.40 13.95
CA GLY A 389 -8.25 -8.99 14.66
C GLY A 389 -9.54 -9.16 13.86
N LEU A 390 -9.53 -9.91 12.77
CA LEU A 390 -10.71 -10.15 11.96
C LEU A 390 -11.65 -11.19 12.58
N THR A 391 -12.96 -10.97 12.43
CA THR A 391 -13.97 -12.00 12.73
C THR A 391 -14.22 -12.81 11.46
N GLN A 392 -13.88 -14.10 11.49
CA GLN A 392 -14.12 -15.02 10.38
C GLN A 392 -15.62 -15.23 10.16
N LEU A 393 -16.07 -15.06 8.92
CA LEU A 393 -17.42 -15.35 8.46
C LEU A 393 -17.44 -16.64 7.64
N VAL A 394 -16.48 -16.80 6.73
CA VAL A 394 -16.33 -17.97 5.85
C VAL A 394 -14.86 -18.36 5.77
N PHE A 395 -14.60 -19.66 5.73
CA PHE A 395 -13.39 -20.28 5.20
C PHE A 395 -13.84 -21.39 4.25
N ALA A 396 -13.57 -21.19 2.96
CA ALA A 396 -14.05 -22.07 1.90
C ALA A 396 -12.92 -22.55 0.99
N GLY A 397 -13.06 -23.77 0.47
CA GLY A 397 -12.30 -24.21 -0.70
C GLY A 397 -13.13 -23.97 -1.96
N VAL A 398 -12.57 -23.37 -2.97
CA VAL A 398 -13.36 -22.86 -4.09
C VAL A 398 -13.48 -23.84 -5.28
N GLU A 399 -12.66 -24.88 -5.35
CA GLU A 399 -12.72 -25.93 -6.40
C GLU A 399 -13.35 -27.22 -5.90
N ASN A 400 -13.04 -27.62 -4.68
CA ASN A 400 -13.39 -28.87 -4.00
C ASN A 400 -13.28 -30.14 -4.90
N ILE A 401 -14.38 -30.90 -5.04
CA ILE A 401 -14.40 -32.13 -5.84
C ILE A 401 -14.15 -31.91 -7.34
N LEU A 402 -14.15 -30.65 -7.79
CA LEU A 402 -13.90 -30.25 -9.18
C LEU A 402 -12.45 -29.88 -9.44
N CYS A 403 -11.63 -29.79 -8.39
CA CYS A 403 -10.22 -29.49 -8.48
C CYS A 403 -9.50 -30.40 -9.52
N GLY A 404 -8.74 -29.81 -10.45
CA GLY A 404 -8.08 -30.52 -11.54
C GLY A 404 -9.01 -31.15 -12.59
N ARG A 405 -10.29 -30.77 -12.63
CA ARG A 405 -11.29 -31.33 -13.54
C ARG A 405 -11.94 -30.32 -14.48
N GLU A 406 -11.33 -29.15 -14.66
CA GLU A 406 -11.81 -28.04 -15.49
C GLU A 406 -12.07 -28.49 -16.95
N ASN A 407 -11.21 -29.31 -17.52
CA ASN A 407 -11.36 -29.87 -18.85
C ASN A 407 -12.66 -30.68 -19.02
N ILE A 408 -13.09 -31.37 -17.97
CA ILE A 408 -14.34 -32.12 -17.98
C ILE A 408 -15.52 -31.14 -17.94
N LEU A 409 -15.44 -30.13 -17.05
CA LEU A 409 -16.48 -29.11 -16.93
C LEU A 409 -16.70 -28.33 -18.24
N HIS A 410 -15.64 -27.92 -18.89
CA HIS A 410 -15.69 -27.20 -20.18
C HIS A 410 -16.36 -28.03 -21.28
N GLY A 411 -16.33 -29.34 -21.20
CA GLY A 411 -17.00 -30.27 -22.13
C GLY A 411 -18.48 -30.46 -21.88
N LEU A 412 -19.05 -29.94 -20.77
CA LEU A 412 -20.45 -30.09 -20.41
C LEU A 412 -21.33 -28.96 -21.02
N SER A 413 -22.64 -29.22 -21.12
CA SER A 413 -23.61 -28.15 -21.44
C SER A 413 -23.65 -27.11 -20.32
N GLU A 414 -24.04 -25.86 -20.65
CA GLU A 414 -24.14 -24.77 -19.65
C GLU A 414 -25.05 -25.15 -18.46
N GLU A 415 -26.18 -25.85 -18.73
CA GLU A 415 -27.09 -26.32 -17.69
C GLU A 415 -26.39 -27.28 -16.70
N LEU A 416 -25.57 -28.19 -17.21
CA LEU A 416 -24.82 -29.14 -16.37
C LEU A 416 -23.69 -28.43 -15.63
N GLN A 417 -23.00 -27.50 -16.27
CA GLN A 417 -21.98 -26.69 -15.61
C GLN A 417 -22.57 -25.93 -14.41
N GLU A 418 -23.74 -25.29 -14.57
CA GLU A 418 -24.41 -24.55 -13.51
C GLU A 418 -24.78 -25.47 -12.32
N LYS A 419 -25.28 -26.68 -12.60
CA LYS A 419 -25.55 -27.66 -11.55
C LYS A 419 -24.28 -28.09 -10.79
N TRP A 420 -23.16 -28.24 -11.49
CA TRP A 420 -21.87 -28.55 -10.85
C TRP A 420 -21.35 -27.37 -10.03
N MET A 421 -21.52 -26.11 -10.51
CA MET A 421 -21.18 -24.92 -9.72
C MET A 421 -22.03 -24.79 -8.47
N ASP A 422 -23.33 -25.15 -8.53
CA ASP A 422 -24.19 -25.22 -7.36
C ASP A 422 -23.71 -26.22 -6.34
N LEU A 423 -23.32 -27.40 -6.80
CA LEU A 423 -22.77 -28.44 -5.93
C LEU A 423 -21.45 -28.00 -5.30
N ALA A 424 -20.52 -27.44 -6.09
CA ALA A 424 -19.24 -26.92 -5.61
C ALA A 424 -19.45 -25.86 -4.54
N PHE A 425 -20.34 -24.90 -4.78
CA PHE A 425 -20.65 -23.85 -3.81
C PHE A 425 -21.20 -24.40 -2.49
N ARG A 426 -22.12 -25.38 -2.54
CA ARG A 426 -22.69 -26.02 -1.33
C ARG A 426 -21.65 -26.81 -0.53
N LEU A 427 -20.64 -27.38 -1.19
CA LEU A 427 -19.60 -28.18 -0.57
C LEU A 427 -18.36 -27.33 -0.14
N SER A 428 -18.30 -26.07 -0.54
CA SER A 428 -17.10 -25.24 -0.36
C SER A 428 -16.67 -25.04 1.10
N CYS A 429 -17.60 -25.08 2.06
CA CYS A 429 -17.32 -24.98 3.49
C CYS A 429 -17.23 -26.35 4.20
N ASP A 430 -17.36 -27.48 3.49
CA ASP A 430 -17.24 -28.80 4.10
C ASP A 430 -15.80 -29.04 4.55
N GLN A 431 -15.61 -29.20 5.86
CA GLN A 431 -14.29 -29.35 6.49
C GLN A 431 -13.55 -30.62 6.03
N ASN A 432 -14.25 -31.63 5.54
CA ASN A 432 -13.63 -32.85 5.02
C ASN A 432 -13.07 -32.67 3.61
N LEU A 433 -13.49 -31.62 2.90
CA LEU A 433 -13.11 -31.33 1.53
C LEU A 433 -12.11 -30.16 1.39
N ILE A 434 -11.87 -29.41 2.46
CA ILE A 434 -10.97 -28.23 2.42
C ILE A 434 -9.59 -28.61 1.85
N GLY A 435 -8.99 -29.71 2.29
CA GLY A 435 -7.69 -30.19 1.81
C GLY A 435 -7.67 -30.65 0.34
N MET A 436 -8.81 -30.69 -0.35
CA MET A 436 -8.90 -31.03 -1.77
C MET A 436 -8.83 -29.81 -2.69
N ASN A 437 -8.58 -28.63 -2.16
CA ASN A 437 -8.62 -27.39 -2.92
C ASN A 437 -7.22 -26.88 -3.24
N GLU A 438 -7.07 -26.28 -4.40
CA GLU A 438 -5.90 -25.50 -4.76
C GLU A 438 -5.98 -24.12 -4.11
N HIS A 439 -7.17 -23.52 -4.06
CA HIS A 439 -7.36 -22.18 -3.48
C HIS A 439 -8.34 -22.20 -2.31
N PHE A 440 -7.96 -21.42 -1.28
CA PHE A 440 -8.83 -21.08 -0.16
C PHE A 440 -9.33 -19.65 -0.29
N LEU A 441 -10.61 -19.46 0.02
CA LEU A 441 -11.22 -18.14 0.18
C LEU A 441 -11.54 -17.92 1.65
N TYR A 442 -10.99 -16.87 2.22
CA TYR A 442 -11.35 -16.35 3.54
C TYR A 442 -12.23 -15.11 3.38
N ILE A 443 -13.35 -15.06 4.11
CA ILE A 443 -14.17 -13.86 4.24
C ILE A 443 -14.22 -13.51 5.73
N GLY A 444 -13.82 -12.28 6.04
CA GLY A 444 -13.81 -11.77 7.40
C GLY A 444 -14.40 -10.37 7.51
N ARG A 445 -14.74 -10.01 8.75
CA ARG A 445 -15.26 -8.68 9.10
C ARG A 445 -14.28 -7.96 10.00
N LYS A 446 -13.94 -6.71 9.64
CA LYS A 446 -13.21 -5.82 10.54
C LYS A 446 -14.11 -5.43 11.71
N PRO A 447 -13.70 -5.63 12.98
CA PRO A 447 -14.52 -5.25 14.13
C PRO A 447 -14.90 -3.77 14.08
N VAL A 448 -16.10 -3.46 14.57
CA VAL A 448 -16.48 -2.09 14.89
C VAL A 448 -15.77 -1.75 16.19
N ALA A 449 -14.95 -0.71 16.22
CA ALA A 449 -14.36 -0.25 17.48
C ALA A 449 -15.49 0.05 18.47
N ASP A 450 -15.51 -0.64 19.61
CA ASP A 450 -16.40 -0.28 20.71
C ASP A 450 -16.09 1.17 21.09
N ARG A 451 -16.94 2.09 20.67
CA ARG A 451 -16.94 3.44 21.24
C ARG A 451 -17.47 3.27 22.65
N GLY A 452 -16.56 2.95 23.58
CA GLY A 452 -16.87 2.95 25.00
C GLY A 452 -17.56 4.28 25.35
N TRP A 453 -18.72 4.15 25.97
CA TRP A 453 -19.54 5.22 26.49
C TRP A 453 -18.83 5.92 27.65
#